data_d35a7ea04d166020c0c71660f81e90e8
#
_entry.id   d35a7ea04d166020c0c71660f81e90e8
#
_cell.length_a   1.000
_cell.length_b   1.000
_cell.length_c   1.000
_cell.angle_alpha   90.00
_cell.angle_beta   90.00
_cell.angle_gamma   90.00
#
_symmetry.space_group_name_H-M   'P 1'
#
loop_
_entity.id
_entity.type
_entity.pdbx_description
1 polymer ?
#
loop_
_entity_poly.entity_id
_entity_poly.type
_entity_poly.pdbx_seq_one_letter_code
_entity_poly.pdbx_strand_id
1 'polypeptide(L)'
;MAKVALQLYSVRYEMLRDPLGTIEKVAEIGFRYLEVANHNTTWDKGIGFGVPADKMCGMLDRLGVRVISAHLDPLEDLDALADYQLTIGNRNVVFSRDYYRSRDEVLARARWMNKMGEECAKRGLTLHYHNHFHEFLKFGGETIFHILRANMDPYLVKIELDTYWALRGGADPAELLKKLGKRVLLVHQKDYPEGYEDDLDLTKKVAPGEYVDRSFYDRHENPDTFTEIGTGIMDIQGIIDAGNASGGLEYIILEQDYSKLGQMESVRVSKANFGKYRGIEW
;
A
#
# COMPACT_ATOMS: atom_id res chain seq x y z
N MET A 1 -9.76 -16.14 5.79
CA MET A 1 -9.61 -14.89 6.57
C MET A 1 -8.34 -14.22 6.12
N ALA A 2 -8.35 -12.91 6.00
CA ALA A 2 -7.16 -12.16 5.62
C ALA A 2 -6.15 -12.12 6.76
N LYS A 3 -4.86 -12.21 6.43
CA LYS A 3 -3.76 -12.06 7.39
C LYS A 3 -3.42 -10.59 7.56
N VAL A 4 -3.00 -10.21 8.77
CA VAL A 4 -2.64 -8.82 9.07
C VAL A 4 -1.15 -8.62 8.91
N ALA A 5 -0.77 -7.61 8.11
CA ALA A 5 0.59 -7.18 7.89
C ALA A 5 0.82 -5.73 8.36
N LEU A 6 2.07 -5.31 8.43
CA LEU A 6 2.47 -3.91 8.64
C LEU A 6 3.25 -3.41 7.44
N GLN A 7 2.83 -2.26 6.88
CA GLN A 7 3.66 -1.47 5.96
C GLN A 7 4.73 -0.71 6.75
N LEU A 8 6.01 -0.97 6.43
CA LEU A 8 7.15 -0.40 7.16
C LEU A 8 7.31 1.11 6.95
N TYR A 9 6.59 1.72 6.02
CA TYR A 9 6.47 3.18 5.93
C TYR A 9 5.94 3.79 7.23
N SER A 10 5.11 3.06 7.97
CA SER A 10 4.60 3.46 9.29
C SER A 10 5.71 3.71 10.31
N VAL A 11 6.86 3.08 10.13
CA VAL A 11 8.05 3.19 11.01
C VAL A 11 9.28 3.68 10.23
N ARG A 12 9.06 4.44 9.16
CA ARG A 12 10.11 4.84 8.19
C ARG A 12 11.29 5.55 8.81
N TYR A 13 11.10 6.39 9.83
CA TYR A 13 12.20 7.10 10.46
C TYR A 13 13.07 6.18 11.33
N GLU A 14 12.48 5.18 11.95
CA GLU A 14 13.22 4.14 12.67
C GLU A 14 13.95 3.21 11.67
N MET A 15 13.27 2.83 10.58
CA MET A 15 13.86 2.04 9.49
C MET A 15 15.08 2.72 8.85
N LEU A 16 15.04 4.03 8.65
CA LEU A 16 16.19 4.79 8.14
C LEU A 16 17.40 4.78 9.08
N ARG A 17 17.17 4.68 10.40
CA ARG A 17 18.24 4.68 11.41
C ARG A 17 18.81 3.30 11.66
N ASP A 18 17.93 2.32 11.85
CA ASP A 18 18.28 0.95 12.21
C ASP A 18 17.22 -0.02 11.66
N PRO A 19 17.35 -0.48 10.39
CA PRO A 19 16.38 -1.38 9.79
C PRO A 19 16.22 -2.68 10.57
N LEU A 20 17.32 -3.28 11.02
CA LEU A 20 17.29 -4.59 11.69
C LEU A 20 16.66 -4.49 13.08
N GLY A 21 17.09 -3.55 13.91
CA GLY A 21 16.51 -3.35 15.23
C GLY A 21 15.05 -2.87 15.18
N THR A 22 14.64 -2.17 14.11
CA THR A 22 13.23 -1.79 13.91
C THR A 22 12.36 -3.01 13.60
N ILE A 23 12.81 -3.92 12.73
CA ILE A 23 12.10 -5.16 12.44
C ILE A 23 11.99 -6.05 13.68
N GLU A 24 13.03 -6.11 14.53
CA GLU A 24 12.96 -6.81 15.82
C GLU A 24 11.84 -6.25 16.70
N LYS A 25 11.79 -4.93 16.89
CA LYS A 25 10.75 -4.26 17.69
C LYS A 25 9.34 -4.47 17.11
N VAL A 26 9.20 -4.43 15.77
CA VAL A 26 7.91 -4.71 15.10
C VAL A 26 7.49 -6.17 15.33
N ALA A 27 8.42 -7.12 15.28
CA ALA A 27 8.18 -8.51 15.62
C ALA A 27 7.80 -8.71 17.09
N GLU A 28 8.41 -7.97 18.02
CA GLU A 28 8.06 -7.95 19.46
C GLU A 28 6.66 -7.38 19.71
N ILE A 29 6.23 -6.37 18.96
CA ILE A 29 4.84 -5.88 18.97
C ILE A 29 3.88 -6.99 18.52
N GLY A 30 4.35 -7.95 17.75
CA GLY A 30 3.63 -9.16 17.37
C GLY A 30 3.18 -9.20 15.91
N PHE A 31 3.73 -8.36 15.03
CA PHE A 31 3.56 -8.53 13.59
C PHE A 31 4.41 -9.70 13.08
N ARG A 32 3.83 -10.48 12.16
CA ARG A 32 4.50 -11.62 11.52
C ARG A 32 4.61 -11.47 10.01
N TYR A 33 3.88 -10.51 9.44
CA TYR A 33 3.87 -10.19 8.03
C TYR A 33 4.22 -8.71 7.83
N LEU A 34 5.16 -8.43 6.93
CA LEU A 34 5.67 -7.09 6.68
C LEU A 34 5.58 -6.77 5.19
N GLU A 35 5.28 -5.53 4.90
CA GLU A 35 5.47 -4.95 3.58
C GLU A 35 6.62 -3.94 3.62
N VAL A 36 7.50 -4.04 2.63
CA VAL A 36 8.65 -3.15 2.51
C VAL A 36 8.23 -1.82 1.91
N ALA A 37 8.71 -0.73 2.48
CA ALA A 37 8.69 0.58 1.83
C ALA A 37 10.07 0.92 1.27
N ASN A 38 10.08 1.61 0.14
CA ASN A 38 11.32 1.98 -0.56
C ASN A 38 12.07 3.18 0.06
N HIS A 39 12.18 3.22 1.39
CA HIS A 39 12.82 4.33 2.10
C HIS A 39 14.35 4.25 2.17
N ASN A 40 14.92 3.09 1.82
CA ASN A 40 16.37 2.88 1.79
C ASN A 40 16.97 2.91 0.37
N THR A 41 16.28 3.52 -0.59
CA THR A 41 16.66 3.60 -2.03
C THR A 41 18.07 4.08 -2.26
N THR A 42 18.56 4.99 -1.42
CA THR A 42 19.93 5.53 -1.55
C THR A 42 21.02 4.48 -1.27
N TRP A 43 20.68 3.42 -0.55
CA TRP A 43 21.63 2.37 -0.15
C TRP A 43 21.61 1.16 -1.08
N ASP A 44 20.44 0.80 -1.60
CA ASP A 44 20.24 -0.40 -2.40
C ASP A 44 19.49 -0.17 -3.72
N LYS A 45 19.33 1.09 -4.13
CA LYS A 45 18.63 1.51 -5.36
C LYS A 45 17.19 0.99 -5.46
N GLY A 46 16.52 0.86 -4.30
CA GLY A 46 15.13 0.42 -4.25
C GLY A 46 14.93 -1.09 -4.36
N ILE A 47 15.96 -1.88 -4.09
CA ILE A 47 15.86 -3.35 -4.14
C ILE A 47 15.21 -3.91 -2.86
N GLY A 48 15.41 -3.26 -1.71
CA GLY A 48 14.87 -3.77 -0.45
C GLY A 48 15.15 -2.91 0.78
N PHE A 49 15.84 -3.46 1.76
CA PHE A 49 16.02 -2.86 3.09
C PHE A 49 17.34 -2.10 3.28
N GLY A 50 18.21 -2.03 2.27
CA GLY A 50 19.59 -1.58 2.43
C GLY A 50 20.47 -2.58 3.21
N VAL A 51 20.04 -3.85 3.28
CA VAL A 51 20.73 -4.95 3.98
C VAL A 51 20.89 -6.13 3.01
N PRO A 52 22.03 -6.82 2.98
CA PRO A 52 22.21 -8.00 2.13
C PRO A 52 21.12 -9.06 2.36
N ALA A 53 20.65 -9.69 1.29
CA ALA A 53 19.51 -10.59 1.30
C ALA A 53 19.69 -11.79 2.24
N ASP A 54 20.88 -12.39 2.28
CA ASP A 54 21.22 -13.51 3.16
C ASP A 54 21.12 -13.12 4.65
N LYS A 55 21.63 -11.95 4.99
CA LYS A 55 21.54 -11.41 6.35
C LYS A 55 20.09 -11.12 6.73
N MET A 56 19.30 -10.54 5.81
CA MET A 56 17.90 -10.28 6.03
C MET A 56 17.11 -11.59 6.19
N CYS A 57 17.33 -12.57 5.34
CA CYS A 57 16.69 -13.88 5.40
C CYS A 57 16.92 -14.56 6.76
N GLY A 58 18.18 -14.63 7.21
CA GLY A 58 18.51 -15.20 8.53
C GLY A 58 17.82 -14.48 9.71
N MET A 59 17.62 -13.17 9.60
CA MET A 59 16.89 -12.42 10.61
C MET A 59 15.38 -12.71 10.59
N LEU A 60 14.77 -12.68 9.41
CA LEU A 60 13.35 -12.97 9.23
C LEU A 60 13.00 -14.37 9.75
N ASP A 61 13.83 -15.35 9.43
CA ASP A 61 13.66 -16.73 9.92
C ASP A 61 13.77 -16.82 11.45
N ARG A 62 14.77 -16.16 12.04
CA ARG A 62 14.96 -16.13 13.50
C ARG A 62 13.77 -15.50 14.23
N LEU A 63 13.14 -14.49 13.65
CA LEU A 63 12.00 -13.79 14.23
C LEU A 63 10.65 -14.43 13.90
N GLY A 64 10.59 -15.39 12.97
CA GLY A 64 9.36 -15.96 12.44
C GLY A 64 8.51 -14.92 11.70
N VAL A 65 9.17 -13.97 11.01
CA VAL A 65 8.55 -12.89 10.25
C VAL A 65 8.72 -13.14 8.76
N ARG A 66 7.76 -12.73 7.95
CA ARG A 66 7.78 -12.85 6.49
C ARG A 66 7.52 -11.52 5.83
N VAL A 67 8.26 -11.24 4.77
CA VAL A 67 7.95 -10.17 3.83
C VAL A 67 6.92 -10.71 2.84
N ILE A 68 5.80 -9.99 2.68
CA ILE A 68 4.67 -10.42 1.85
C ILE A 68 4.50 -9.57 0.59
N SER A 69 5.05 -8.37 0.59
CA SER A 69 5.04 -7.42 -0.52
C SER A 69 6.09 -6.35 -0.32
N ALA A 70 6.38 -5.60 -1.40
CA ALA A 70 7.34 -4.51 -1.35
C ALA A 70 6.95 -3.39 -2.32
N HIS A 71 6.83 -2.16 -1.79
CA HIS A 71 6.74 -0.94 -2.59
C HIS A 71 8.13 -0.60 -3.11
N LEU A 72 8.39 -0.85 -4.37
CA LEU A 72 9.68 -0.66 -5.01
C LEU A 72 9.53 0.23 -6.25
N ASP A 73 10.09 1.43 -6.16
CA ASP A 73 10.05 2.42 -7.21
C ASP A 73 11.40 3.17 -7.24
N PRO A 74 12.10 3.23 -8.37
CA PRO A 74 11.72 2.73 -9.70
C PRO A 74 11.97 1.22 -9.89
N LEU A 75 11.20 0.60 -10.79
CA LEU A 75 11.38 -0.80 -11.21
C LEU A 75 12.41 -0.88 -12.37
N GLU A 76 13.66 -0.52 -12.10
CA GLU A 76 14.68 -0.38 -13.14
C GLU A 76 15.51 -1.65 -13.33
N ASP A 77 16.05 -2.23 -12.27
CA ASP A 77 16.85 -3.45 -12.30
C ASP A 77 16.03 -4.64 -11.80
N LEU A 78 15.19 -5.17 -12.68
CA LEU A 78 14.27 -6.27 -12.31
C LEU A 78 14.99 -7.57 -11.95
N ASP A 79 16.20 -7.81 -12.47
CA ASP A 79 16.95 -9.03 -12.15
C ASP A 79 17.50 -8.95 -10.71
N ALA A 80 18.17 -7.87 -10.34
CA ALA A 80 18.64 -7.66 -8.98
C ALA A 80 17.49 -7.57 -7.97
N LEU A 81 16.37 -6.91 -8.35
CA LEU A 81 15.18 -6.83 -7.55
C LEU A 81 14.58 -8.21 -7.30
N ALA A 82 14.41 -9.01 -8.35
CA ALA A 82 13.87 -10.36 -8.24
C ALA A 82 14.77 -11.27 -7.40
N ASP A 83 16.07 -11.25 -7.64
CA ASP A 83 17.02 -12.03 -6.86
C ASP A 83 16.93 -11.72 -5.37
N TYR A 84 16.87 -10.44 -5.01
CA TYR A 84 16.73 -10.03 -3.61
C TYR A 84 15.39 -10.48 -3.02
N GLN A 85 14.28 -10.11 -3.65
CA GLN A 85 12.94 -10.35 -3.13
C GLN A 85 12.63 -11.85 -3.01
N LEU A 86 13.03 -12.65 -4.01
CA LEU A 86 12.84 -14.10 -3.96
C LEU A 86 13.71 -14.75 -2.88
N THR A 87 14.93 -14.25 -2.66
CA THR A 87 15.83 -14.73 -1.60
C THR A 87 15.22 -14.53 -0.23
N ILE A 88 14.57 -13.38 0.04
CA ILE A 88 13.89 -13.13 1.31
C ILE A 88 12.46 -13.72 1.36
N GLY A 89 12.05 -14.47 0.33
CA GLY A 89 10.78 -15.17 0.27
C GLY A 89 9.59 -14.34 -0.20
N ASN A 90 9.81 -13.09 -0.65
CA ASN A 90 8.75 -12.24 -1.20
C ASN A 90 8.56 -12.46 -2.70
N ARG A 91 7.29 -12.45 -3.15
CA ARG A 91 6.90 -12.57 -4.56
C ARG A 91 6.05 -11.42 -5.07
N ASN A 92 5.62 -10.50 -4.22
CA ASN A 92 4.76 -9.39 -4.61
C ASN A 92 5.55 -8.08 -4.62
N VAL A 93 5.48 -7.38 -5.74
CA VAL A 93 6.06 -6.05 -5.90
C VAL A 93 4.96 -5.06 -6.26
N VAL A 94 5.03 -3.87 -5.69
CA VAL A 94 3.97 -2.88 -5.80
C VAL A 94 4.52 -1.63 -6.47
N PHE A 95 3.86 -1.19 -7.52
CA PHE A 95 4.04 0.12 -8.11
C PHE A 95 3.11 1.11 -7.39
N SER A 96 3.68 2.06 -6.66
CA SER A 96 2.94 2.79 -5.64
C SER A 96 2.38 4.14 -6.08
N ARG A 97 3.00 4.84 -7.04
CA ARG A 97 2.55 6.20 -7.36
C ARG A 97 2.93 6.65 -8.77
N ASP A 98 1.99 7.29 -9.44
CA ASP A 98 2.22 8.06 -10.66
C ASP A 98 1.21 9.24 -10.73
N TYR A 99 1.46 10.21 -11.61
CA TYR A 99 0.61 11.37 -11.80
C TYR A 99 0.27 11.54 -13.27
N TYR A 100 -0.97 12.00 -13.57
CA TYR A 100 -1.51 11.98 -14.91
C TYR A 100 -2.06 13.35 -15.32
N ARG A 101 -1.63 13.87 -16.48
CA ARG A 101 -2.12 15.11 -17.09
C ARG A 101 -3.25 14.85 -18.07
N SER A 102 -3.35 13.65 -18.58
CA SER A 102 -4.31 13.31 -19.64
C SER A 102 -4.72 11.83 -19.60
N ARG A 103 -5.83 11.56 -20.25
CA ARG A 103 -6.29 10.17 -20.48
C ARG A 103 -5.25 9.34 -21.24
N ASP A 104 -4.53 9.95 -22.18
CA ASP A 104 -3.50 9.25 -22.97
C ASP A 104 -2.31 8.83 -22.11
N GLU A 105 -1.90 9.64 -21.14
CA GLU A 105 -0.88 9.25 -20.16
C GLU A 105 -1.35 8.06 -19.30
N VAL A 106 -2.61 8.06 -18.85
CA VAL A 106 -3.19 6.93 -18.11
C VAL A 106 -3.15 5.65 -18.95
N LEU A 107 -3.55 5.72 -20.22
CA LEU A 107 -3.52 4.58 -21.13
C LEU A 107 -2.08 4.11 -21.44
N ALA A 108 -1.14 5.04 -21.55
CA ALA A 108 0.28 4.72 -21.71
C ALA A 108 0.82 3.99 -20.49
N ARG A 109 0.45 4.46 -19.28
CA ARG A 109 0.83 3.78 -18.04
C ARG A 109 0.23 2.38 -17.92
N ALA A 110 -1.04 2.19 -18.27
CA ALA A 110 -1.65 0.86 -18.25
C ALA A 110 -0.92 -0.12 -19.19
N ARG A 111 -0.52 0.31 -20.38
CA ARG A 111 0.31 -0.50 -21.29
C ARG A 111 1.69 -0.82 -20.70
N TRP A 112 2.33 0.15 -20.08
CA TRP A 112 3.60 -0.05 -19.39
C TRP A 112 3.46 -1.06 -18.24
N MET A 113 2.39 -0.94 -17.43
CA MET A 113 2.11 -1.88 -16.34
C MET A 113 1.93 -3.31 -16.84
N ASN A 114 1.24 -3.52 -17.95
CA ASN A 114 1.09 -4.85 -18.56
C ASN A 114 2.46 -5.42 -18.94
N LYS A 115 3.31 -4.63 -19.60
CA LYS A 115 4.68 -5.04 -19.96
C LYS A 115 5.51 -5.37 -18.73
N MET A 116 5.46 -4.53 -17.71
CA MET A 116 6.17 -4.77 -16.44
C MET A 116 5.64 -6.01 -15.73
N GLY A 117 4.33 -6.24 -15.75
CA GLY A 117 3.71 -7.45 -15.22
C GLY A 117 4.20 -8.72 -15.89
N GLU A 118 4.35 -8.70 -17.24
CA GLU A 118 4.98 -9.80 -17.97
C GLU A 118 6.42 -10.05 -17.54
N GLU A 119 7.21 -8.97 -17.39
CA GLU A 119 8.61 -9.07 -16.98
C GLU A 119 8.76 -9.55 -15.53
N CYS A 120 7.88 -9.11 -14.63
CA CYS A 120 7.80 -9.62 -13.26
C CYS A 120 7.42 -11.11 -13.24
N ALA A 121 6.40 -11.51 -14.01
CA ALA A 121 5.95 -12.91 -14.07
C ALA A 121 7.03 -13.87 -14.57
N LYS A 122 7.83 -13.48 -15.57
CA LYS A 122 8.99 -14.25 -16.06
C LYS A 122 10.02 -14.53 -14.96
N ARG A 123 10.10 -13.67 -13.95
CA ARG A 123 11.02 -13.75 -12.81
C ARG A 123 10.36 -14.36 -11.56
N GLY A 124 9.12 -14.82 -11.65
CA GLY A 124 8.38 -15.40 -10.52
C GLY A 124 7.83 -14.37 -9.53
N LEU A 125 7.72 -13.12 -9.96
CA LEU A 125 7.11 -12.02 -9.20
C LEU A 125 5.71 -11.71 -9.72
N THR A 126 4.85 -11.16 -8.84
CA THR A 126 3.53 -10.62 -9.16
C THR A 126 3.57 -9.11 -9.00
N LEU A 127 3.16 -8.37 -10.03
CA LEU A 127 3.07 -6.92 -9.98
C LEU A 127 1.70 -6.49 -9.46
N HIS A 128 1.71 -5.52 -8.55
CA HIS A 128 0.51 -4.87 -8.03
C HIS A 128 0.53 -3.38 -8.36
N TYR A 129 -0.66 -2.80 -8.53
CA TYR A 129 -0.89 -1.37 -8.60
C TYR A 129 -1.54 -0.89 -7.31
N HIS A 130 -0.96 0.13 -6.67
CA HIS A 130 -1.49 0.79 -5.48
C HIS A 130 -2.07 2.15 -5.85
N ASN A 131 -3.22 2.50 -5.29
CA ASN A 131 -3.89 3.77 -5.54
C ASN A 131 -3.69 4.78 -4.44
N HIS A 132 -3.81 6.06 -4.83
CA HIS A 132 -4.04 7.19 -3.94
C HIS A 132 -5.40 7.82 -4.23
N PHE A 133 -5.66 9.05 -3.74
CA PHE A 133 -6.94 9.72 -3.99
C PHE A 133 -7.07 10.24 -5.42
N HIS A 134 -5.98 10.67 -6.04
CA HIS A 134 -6.02 11.36 -7.34
C HIS A 134 -6.43 10.45 -8.50
N GLU A 135 -6.32 9.14 -8.37
CA GLU A 135 -6.86 8.20 -9.36
C GLU A 135 -8.39 8.20 -9.41
N PHE A 136 -9.06 8.80 -8.43
CA PHE A 136 -10.50 9.01 -8.46
C PHE A 136 -10.94 10.30 -9.15
N LEU A 137 -10.00 11.15 -9.58
CA LEU A 137 -10.25 12.23 -10.54
C LEU A 137 -10.67 11.66 -11.89
N LYS A 138 -11.32 12.49 -12.73
CA LYS A 138 -11.94 12.02 -13.97
C LYS A 138 -11.32 12.66 -15.21
N PHE A 139 -11.09 11.82 -16.23
CA PHE A 139 -10.89 12.22 -17.60
C PHE A 139 -12.06 11.75 -18.46
N GLY A 140 -12.79 12.68 -19.08
CA GLY A 140 -13.93 12.34 -19.93
C GLY A 140 -15.07 11.61 -19.22
N GLY A 141 -15.25 11.88 -17.91
CA GLY A 141 -16.32 11.27 -17.10
C GLY A 141 -15.93 9.95 -16.41
N GLU A 142 -14.85 9.30 -16.82
CA GLU A 142 -14.32 8.08 -16.19
C GLU A 142 -13.22 8.42 -15.18
N THR A 143 -13.18 7.76 -14.02
CA THR A 143 -12.08 7.92 -13.06
C THR A 143 -10.78 7.35 -13.64
N ILE A 144 -9.65 7.96 -13.30
CA ILE A 144 -8.32 7.46 -13.67
C ILE A 144 -8.16 6.01 -13.21
N PHE A 145 -8.60 5.69 -12.00
CA PHE A 145 -8.59 4.32 -11.48
C PHE A 145 -9.38 3.34 -12.36
N HIS A 146 -10.57 3.76 -12.86
CA HIS A 146 -11.34 2.93 -13.77
C HIS A 146 -10.61 2.72 -15.09
N ILE A 147 -10.04 3.78 -15.68
CA ILE A 147 -9.30 3.69 -16.95
C ILE A 147 -8.09 2.76 -16.80
N LEU A 148 -7.30 2.91 -15.73
CA LEU A 148 -6.17 2.02 -15.43
C LEU A 148 -6.64 0.58 -15.32
N ARG A 149 -7.60 0.32 -14.43
CA ARG A 149 -8.12 -1.02 -14.17
C ARG A 149 -8.67 -1.71 -15.43
N ALA A 150 -9.37 -0.96 -16.28
CA ALA A 150 -9.96 -1.49 -17.50
C ALA A 150 -8.92 -1.85 -18.59
N ASN A 151 -7.73 -1.23 -18.54
CA ASN A 151 -6.67 -1.40 -19.53
C ASN A 151 -5.44 -2.16 -19.02
N MET A 152 -5.40 -2.51 -17.74
CA MET A 152 -4.41 -3.43 -17.16
C MET A 152 -4.97 -4.85 -17.18
N ASP A 153 -4.17 -5.81 -17.68
CA ASP A 153 -4.50 -7.22 -17.68
C ASP A 153 -4.57 -7.77 -16.24
N PRO A 154 -5.72 -8.34 -15.80
CA PRO A 154 -5.90 -8.83 -14.45
C PRO A 154 -5.04 -10.06 -14.09
N TYR A 155 -4.48 -10.73 -15.06
CA TYR A 155 -3.54 -11.85 -14.85
C TYR A 155 -2.12 -11.34 -14.61
N LEU A 156 -1.74 -10.20 -15.21
CA LEU A 156 -0.41 -9.62 -15.13
C LEU A 156 -0.27 -8.60 -14.01
N VAL A 157 -1.35 -7.83 -13.72
CA VAL A 157 -1.34 -6.76 -12.74
C VAL A 157 -2.49 -6.92 -11.75
N LYS A 158 -2.16 -7.20 -10.51
CA LYS A 158 -3.10 -7.23 -9.40
C LYS A 158 -3.31 -5.82 -8.84
N ILE A 159 -4.21 -5.70 -7.89
CA ILE A 159 -4.48 -4.44 -7.21
C ILE A 159 -4.18 -4.62 -5.71
N GLU A 160 -3.41 -3.70 -5.19
CA GLU A 160 -3.34 -3.39 -3.79
C GLU A 160 -4.22 -2.16 -3.56
N LEU A 161 -5.38 -2.38 -2.95
CA LEU A 161 -6.34 -1.30 -2.74
C LEU A 161 -6.01 -0.55 -1.45
N ASP A 162 -5.67 0.74 -1.56
CA ASP A 162 -5.65 1.61 -0.39
C ASP A 162 -7.06 2.14 -0.12
N THR A 163 -7.64 1.70 0.99
CA THR A 163 -9.01 2.00 1.40
C THR A 163 -9.16 3.42 1.91
N TYR A 164 -8.14 3.95 2.57
CA TYR A 164 -8.12 5.33 3.05
C TYR A 164 -8.06 6.32 1.89
N TRP A 165 -7.15 6.11 0.94
CA TRP A 165 -7.04 6.96 -0.23
C TRP A 165 -8.23 6.83 -1.17
N ALA A 166 -8.86 5.65 -1.24
CA ALA A 166 -10.12 5.48 -1.97
C ALA A 166 -11.25 6.32 -1.33
N LEU A 167 -11.38 6.30 0.00
CA LEU A 167 -12.32 7.14 0.74
C LEU A 167 -12.04 8.63 0.51
N ARG A 168 -10.76 9.04 0.59
CA ARG A 168 -10.30 10.40 0.32
C ARG A 168 -10.47 10.82 -1.16
N GLY A 169 -10.67 9.86 -2.04
CA GLY A 169 -11.06 10.03 -3.44
C GLY A 169 -12.57 10.06 -3.67
N GLY A 170 -13.37 10.05 -2.61
CA GLY A 170 -14.83 10.06 -2.69
C GLY A 170 -15.46 8.72 -3.08
N ALA A 171 -14.71 7.61 -2.99
CA ALA A 171 -15.21 6.26 -3.27
C ALA A 171 -15.52 5.50 -1.97
N ASP A 172 -16.45 4.55 -2.04
CA ASP A 172 -16.70 3.60 -0.97
C ASP A 172 -15.73 2.39 -1.10
N PRO A 173 -14.82 2.19 -0.12
CA PRO A 173 -13.83 1.11 -0.20
C PRO A 173 -14.46 -0.29 -0.19
N ALA A 174 -15.52 -0.52 0.57
CA ALA A 174 -16.18 -1.82 0.64
C ALA A 174 -16.87 -2.17 -0.69
N GLU A 175 -17.51 -1.19 -1.33
CA GLU A 175 -18.10 -1.36 -2.66
C GLU A 175 -17.04 -1.57 -3.74
N LEU A 176 -15.87 -0.92 -3.63
CA LEU A 176 -14.74 -1.17 -4.53
C LEU A 176 -14.23 -2.60 -4.39
N LEU A 177 -14.05 -3.11 -3.17
CA LEU A 177 -13.62 -4.48 -2.93
C LEU A 177 -14.57 -5.50 -3.56
N LYS A 178 -15.88 -5.30 -3.42
CA LYS A 178 -16.90 -6.14 -4.08
C LYS A 178 -16.77 -6.13 -5.61
N LYS A 179 -16.57 -4.95 -6.20
CA LYS A 179 -16.44 -4.78 -7.67
C LYS A 179 -15.14 -5.32 -8.24
N LEU A 180 -14.05 -5.23 -7.49
CA LEU A 180 -12.73 -5.68 -7.92
C LEU A 180 -12.55 -7.19 -7.73
N GLY A 181 -13.22 -7.76 -6.73
CA GLY A 181 -13.23 -9.21 -6.49
C GLY A 181 -11.82 -9.79 -6.33
N LYS A 182 -11.58 -10.91 -6.97
CA LYS A 182 -10.30 -11.66 -6.90
C LYS A 182 -9.08 -10.90 -7.46
N ARG A 183 -9.27 -9.71 -8.01
CA ARG A 183 -8.14 -8.89 -8.48
C ARG A 183 -7.40 -8.21 -7.33
N VAL A 184 -8.06 -8.01 -6.16
CA VAL A 184 -7.45 -7.44 -4.96
C VAL A 184 -6.92 -8.55 -4.08
N LEU A 185 -5.59 -8.63 -3.96
CA LEU A 185 -4.91 -9.56 -3.06
C LEU A 185 -4.44 -8.88 -1.78
N LEU A 186 -4.14 -7.59 -1.87
CA LEU A 186 -3.58 -6.76 -0.81
C LEU A 186 -4.48 -5.54 -0.59
N VAL A 187 -4.66 -5.16 0.67
CA VAL A 187 -5.41 -3.97 1.08
C VAL A 187 -4.58 -3.16 2.05
N HIS A 188 -4.39 -1.88 1.77
CA HIS A 188 -3.89 -0.93 2.77
C HIS A 188 -5.05 -0.40 3.60
N GLN A 189 -4.88 -0.45 4.91
CA GLN A 189 -5.82 0.08 5.89
C GLN A 189 -5.14 1.12 6.76
N LYS A 190 -5.67 2.33 6.70
CA LYS A 190 -5.44 3.45 7.60
C LYS A 190 -6.75 3.79 8.30
N ASP A 191 -6.79 4.85 9.11
CA ASP A 191 -8.05 5.35 9.66
C ASP A 191 -8.12 6.88 9.59
N TYR A 192 -9.36 7.39 9.47
CA TYR A 192 -9.65 8.81 9.31
C TYR A 192 -10.31 9.34 10.60
N PRO A 193 -9.80 10.41 11.21
CA PRO A 193 -10.35 10.92 12.47
C PRO A 193 -11.71 11.60 12.29
N GLU A 194 -12.49 11.65 13.34
CA GLU A 194 -13.67 12.47 13.45
C GLU A 194 -13.32 13.97 13.49
N GLY A 195 -14.21 14.83 12.99
CA GLY A 195 -14.06 16.28 13.04
C GLY A 195 -13.32 16.92 11.87
N TYR A 196 -12.99 16.13 10.84
CA TYR A 196 -12.33 16.61 9.62
C TYR A 196 -13.14 16.28 8.35
N GLU A 197 -14.46 16.19 8.45
CA GLU A 197 -15.36 15.75 7.38
C GLU A 197 -15.28 16.66 6.14
N ASP A 198 -15.03 17.96 6.32
CA ASP A 198 -14.83 18.93 5.23
C ASP A 198 -13.53 18.66 4.44
N ASP A 199 -12.61 17.92 5.02
CA ASP A 199 -11.31 17.55 4.44
C ASP A 199 -11.31 16.11 3.86
N LEU A 200 -12.42 15.40 3.99
CA LEU A 200 -12.49 13.98 3.67
C LEU A 200 -12.27 13.71 2.17
N ASP A 201 -12.96 14.43 1.30
CA ASP A 201 -12.90 14.24 -0.15
C ASP A 201 -11.95 15.25 -0.80
N LEU A 202 -10.72 14.83 -1.03
CA LEU A 202 -9.67 15.66 -1.65
C LEU A 202 -9.94 15.99 -3.11
N THR A 203 -10.79 15.23 -3.81
CA THR A 203 -11.13 15.54 -5.20
C THR A 203 -11.85 16.88 -5.33
N LYS A 204 -12.54 17.31 -4.27
CA LYS A 204 -13.24 18.61 -4.20
C LYS A 204 -12.29 19.80 -4.07
N LYS A 205 -11.03 19.55 -3.68
CA LYS A 205 -9.99 20.60 -3.58
C LYS A 205 -9.23 20.83 -4.88
N VAL A 206 -9.40 19.93 -5.85
CA VAL A 206 -8.74 20.02 -7.15
C VAL A 206 -9.54 20.96 -8.05
N ALA A 207 -8.92 22.07 -8.47
CA ALA A 207 -9.56 23.01 -9.38
C ALA A 207 -9.76 22.38 -10.78
N PRO A 208 -10.77 22.83 -11.56
CA PRO A 208 -10.96 22.34 -12.91
C PRO A 208 -9.71 22.51 -13.77
N GLY A 209 -9.18 21.39 -14.28
CA GLY A 209 -7.96 21.36 -15.09
C GLY A 209 -6.64 21.44 -14.30
N GLU A 210 -6.69 21.46 -12.98
CA GLU A 210 -5.47 21.40 -12.16
C GLU A 210 -4.81 20.03 -12.28
N TYR A 211 -3.50 20.05 -12.49
CA TYR A 211 -2.67 18.85 -12.47
C TYR A 211 -2.31 18.49 -11.02
N VAL A 212 -2.68 17.31 -10.61
CA VAL A 212 -2.30 16.78 -9.29
C VAL A 212 -0.94 16.08 -9.40
N ASP A 213 0.03 16.62 -8.69
CA ASP A 213 1.38 16.09 -8.58
C ASP A 213 1.86 16.11 -7.11
N ARG A 214 3.13 15.88 -6.88
CA ARG A 214 3.71 15.93 -5.53
C ARG A 214 3.45 17.28 -4.84
N SER A 215 3.51 18.39 -5.58
CA SER A 215 3.30 19.71 -5.01
C SER A 215 1.85 19.93 -4.54
N PHE A 216 0.88 19.27 -5.16
CA PHE A 216 -0.50 19.25 -4.67
C PHE A 216 -0.59 18.59 -3.29
N TYR A 217 0.04 17.43 -3.13
CA TYR A 217 0.09 16.74 -1.83
C TYR A 217 0.75 17.61 -0.77
N ASP A 218 1.90 18.21 -1.06
CA ASP A 218 2.62 19.08 -0.12
C ASP A 218 1.76 20.27 0.36
N ARG A 219 0.80 20.74 -0.46
CA ARG A 219 -0.14 21.83 -0.09
C ARG A 219 -1.38 21.36 0.67
N HIS A 220 -1.83 20.12 0.43
CA HIS A 220 -3.14 19.64 0.88
C HIS A 220 -3.07 18.42 1.81
N GLU A 221 -1.90 17.82 1.96
CA GLU A 221 -1.70 16.75 2.92
C GLU A 221 -1.73 17.33 4.34
N ASN A 222 -2.74 16.93 5.11
CA ASN A 222 -2.93 17.39 6.47
C ASN A 222 -2.64 16.22 7.43
N PRO A 223 -1.54 16.26 8.22
CA PRO A 223 -1.21 15.21 9.17
C PRO A 223 -2.31 14.92 10.19
N ASP A 224 -3.15 15.90 10.51
CA ASP A 224 -4.25 15.75 11.46
C ASP A 224 -5.42 14.92 10.90
N THR A 225 -5.41 14.59 9.60
CA THR A 225 -6.41 13.69 8.99
C THR A 225 -6.06 12.21 9.10
N PHE A 226 -5.00 11.86 9.84
CA PHE A 226 -4.62 10.49 10.15
C PHE A 226 -4.79 10.21 11.64
N THR A 227 -5.31 9.04 11.98
CA THR A 227 -5.43 8.56 13.34
C THR A 227 -5.10 7.08 13.43
N GLU A 228 -4.78 6.59 14.63
CA GLU A 228 -4.49 5.17 14.86
C GLU A 228 -5.69 4.31 14.47
N ILE A 229 -5.42 3.22 13.78
CA ILE A 229 -6.46 2.34 13.24
C ILE A 229 -7.39 1.86 14.36
N GLY A 230 -8.70 1.99 14.13
CA GLY A 230 -9.75 1.66 15.09
C GLY A 230 -10.10 2.79 16.07
N THR A 231 -9.58 4.00 15.84
CA THR A 231 -9.94 5.21 16.59
C THR A 231 -10.65 6.27 15.75
N GLY A 232 -10.80 6.01 14.46
CA GLY A 232 -11.43 6.92 13.49
C GLY A 232 -12.85 6.51 13.10
N ILE A 233 -13.26 7.02 11.94
CA ILE A 233 -14.64 6.89 11.42
C ILE A 233 -14.77 5.87 10.29
N MET A 234 -13.69 5.25 9.81
CA MET A 234 -13.79 4.28 8.73
C MET A 234 -14.52 3.01 9.17
N ASP A 235 -15.40 2.49 8.33
CA ASP A 235 -16.05 1.18 8.57
C ASP A 235 -15.08 0.03 8.29
N ILE A 236 -14.10 -0.14 9.19
CA ILE A 236 -13.05 -1.14 9.07
C ILE A 236 -13.61 -2.56 9.07
N GLN A 237 -14.67 -2.85 9.88
CA GLN A 237 -15.29 -4.17 9.87
C GLN A 237 -15.97 -4.46 8.53
N GLY A 238 -16.69 -3.48 7.96
CA GLY A 238 -17.28 -3.61 6.62
C GLY A 238 -16.26 -3.81 5.52
N ILE A 239 -15.09 -3.17 5.62
CA ILE A 239 -13.97 -3.36 4.70
C ILE A 239 -13.39 -4.77 4.81
N ILE A 240 -13.17 -5.27 6.04
CA ILE A 240 -12.69 -6.65 6.29
C ILE A 240 -13.69 -7.68 5.72
N ASP A 241 -14.98 -7.49 6.00
CA ASP A 241 -16.03 -8.40 5.57
C ASP A 241 -16.15 -8.42 4.03
N ALA A 242 -16.12 -7.25 3.38
CA ALA A 242 -16.14 -7.13 1.92
C ALA A 242 -14.89 -7.74 1.28
N GLY A 243 -13.72 -7.50 1.86
CA GLY A 243 -12.45 -8.06 1.40
C GLY A 243 -12.44 -9.59 1.47
N ASN A 244 -12.84 -10.18 2.60
CA ASN A 244 -12.95 -11.62 2.75
C ASN A 244 -13.98 -12.23 1.77
N ALA A 245 -15.10 -11.54 1.55
CA ALA A 245 -16.14 -11.98 0.61
C ALA A 245 -15.69 -11.88 -0.86
N SER A 246 -14.73 -11.03 -1.19
CA SER A 246 -14.20 -10.87 -2.55
C SER A 246 -13.55 -12.12 -3.12
N GLY A 247 -13.07 -13.00 -2.25
CA GLY A 247 -12.42 -14.27 -2.56
C GLY A 247 -11.01 -14.13 -3.14
N GLY A 248 -10.41 -12.93 -3.08
CA GLY A 248 -9.04 -12.65 -3.52
C GLY A 248 -8.13 -12.20 -2.39
N LEU A 249 -8.66 -11.53 -1.38
CA LEU A 249 -7.88 -10.89 -0.33
C LEU A 249 -7.05 -11.91 0.47
N GLU A 250 -5.74 -11.67 0.50
CA GLU A 250 -4.76 -12.45 1.27
C GLU A 250 -4.31 -11.68 2.51
N TYR A 251 -4.01 -10.38 2.35
CA TYR A 251 -3.48 -9.55 3.43
C TYR A 251 -4.19 -8.21 3.55
N ILE A 252 -4.45 -7.80 4.82
CA ILE A 252 -4.76 -6.42 5.19
C ILE A 252 -3.51 -5.85 5.84
N ILE A 253 -2.99 -4.81 5.23
CA ILE A 253 -1.70 -4.19 5.58
C ILE A 253 -2.00 -2.89 6.32
N LEU A 254 -1.65 -2.85 7.60
CA LEU A 254 -1.79 -1.64 8.40
C LEU A 254 -0.73 -0.63 7.99
N GLU A 255 -1.13 0.60 7.70
CA GLU A 255 -0.22 1.70 7.39
C GLU A 255 -0.62 2.97 8.14
N GLN A 256 0.38 3.70 8.62
CA GLN A 256 0.22 4.99 9.29
C GLN A 256 1.21 6.00 8.73
N ASP A 257 0.70 7.02 8.02
CA ASP A 257 1.59 8.03 7.41
C ASP A 257 2.02 9.06 8.45
N TYR A 258 1.11 9.49 9.33
CA TYR A 258 1.34 10.45 10.39
C TYR A 258 0.70 10.02 11.70
N SER A 259 1.33 10.35 12.82
CA SER A 259 0.82 10.10 14.16
C SER A 259 1.36 11.13 15.15
N LYS A 260 0.53 11.48 16.14
CA LYS A 260 0.92 12.31 17.27
C LYS A 260 1.64 11.53 18.37
N LEU A 261 1.58 10.19 18.33
CA LEU A 261 2.15 9.29 19.34
C LEU A 261 3.60 8.90 19.08
N GLY A 262 4.14 9.24 17.92
CA GLY A 262 5.39 8.65 17.43
C GLY A 262 5.16 7.26 16.81
N GLN A 263 6.06 6.87 15.88
CA GLN A 263 5.80 5.76 14.96
C GLN A 263 5.60 4.40 15.65
N MET A 264 6.48 4.04 16.57
CA MET A 264 6.41 2.72 17.23
C MET A 264 5.19 2.60 18.16
N GLU A 265 4.83 3.67 18.87
CA GLU A 265 3.65 3.66 19.74
C GLU A 265 2.36 3.65 18.92
N SER A 266 2.30 4.41 17.83
CA SER A 266 1.18 4.40 16.89
C SER A 266 0.90 3.00 16.35
N VAL A 267 1.95 2.29 15.91
CA VAL A 267 1.84 0.91 15.42
C VAL A 267 1.35 -0.04 16.52
N ARG A 268 1.80 0.14 17.78
CA ARG A 268 1.33 -0.67 18.92
C ARG A 268 -0.16 -0.45 19.20
N VAL A 269 -0.59 0.81 19.21
CA VAL A 269 -2.00 1.18 19.43
C VAL A 269 -2.87 0.66 18.30
N SER A 270 -2.46 0.88 17.05
CA SER A 270 -3.18 0.38 15.86
C SER A 270 -3.33 -1.13 15.89
N LYS A 271 -2.27 -1.87 16.24
CA LYS A 271 -2.34 -3.34 16.38
C LYS A 271 -3.33 -3.77 17.44
N ALA A 272 -3.29 -3.15 18.62
CA ALA A 272 -4.19 -3.49 19.73
C ALA A 272 -5.65 -3.24 19.37
N ASN A 273 -5.93 -2.15 18.68
CA ASN A 273 -7.29 -1.81 18.23
C ASN A 273 -7.75 -2.75 17.10
N PHE A 274 -6.87 -3.02 16.13
CA PHE A 274 -7.20 -3.87 14.99
C PHE A 274 -7.52 -5.31 15.44
N GLY A 275 -6.91 -5.79 16.51
CA GLY A 275 -7.21 -7.09 17.13
C GLY A 275 -8.65 -7.25 17.65
N LYS A 276 -9.45 -6.18 17.70
CA LYS A 276 -10.85 -6.23 18.09
C LYS A 276 -11.79 -6.61 16.94
N TYR A 277 -11.32 -6.52 15.69
CA TYR A 277 -12.11 -6.87 14.51
C TYR A 277 -12.13 -8.38 14.26
N ARG A 278 -13.17 -8.84 13.59
CA ARG A 278 -13.37 -10.26 13.21
C ARG A 278 -12.94 -10.50 11.78
N GLY A 279 -12.68 -11.77 11.44
CA GLY A 279 -12.37 -12.15 10.05
C GLY A 279 -10.92 -11.91 9.63
N ILE A 280 -10.01 -11.77 10.61
CA ILE A 280 -8.56 -11.58 10.40
C ILE A 280 -7.74 -12.64 11.14
N GLU A 281 -6.49 -12.83 10.70
CA GLU A 281 -5.46 -13.67 11.31
C GLU A 281 -4.17 -12.87 11.52
N TRP A 282 -3.46 -13.16 12.63
CA TRP A 282 -2.17 -12.50 12.98
C TRP A 282 -0.99 -13.39 12.66
#